data_6ad1090ddccfe6bb0a9d73cdb1b9b7e3
#
_entry.id   6ad1090ddccfe6bb0a9d73cdb1b9b7e3
#
_cell.length_a   1.000
_cell.length_b   1.000
_cell.length_c   1.000
_cell.angle_alpha   90.00
_cell.angle_beta   90.00
_cell.angle_gamma   90.00
#
_symmetry.space_group_name_H-M   'P 1'
#
loop_
_entity.id
_entity.type
_entity.pdbx_description
1 polymer ?
#
loop_
_entity_poly.entity_id
_entity_poly.type
_entity_poly.pdbx_seq_one_letter_code
_entity_poly.pdbx_strand_id
1 'polypeptide(L)' 'MTAPLPDRNDIRIAVIGLGYVGLPLAAAFGRRYPTVGFDIDATRIEQLRRHHDHTLEMYEEELRASVHLQCTSD' A
#
# COMPACT_ATOMS: atom_id res chain seq x y z
N MET A 1 -21.86 19.26 -12.05
CA MET A 1 -22.45 17.95 -11.70
C MET A 1 -21.61 17.30 -10.62
N THR A 2 -22.27 16.79 -9.63
CA THR A 2 -21.58 16.09 -8.57
C THR A 2 -22.00 14.63 -8.57
N ALA A 3 -21.04 13.74 -8.56
CA ALA A 3 -21.31 12.33 -8.34
C ALA A 3 -21.40 12.07 -6.85
N PRO A 4 -22.24 11.12 -6.42
CA PRO A 4 -22.26 10.73 -5.03
C PRO A 4 -20.91 10.14 -4.62
N LEU A 5 -20.49 10.41 -3.40
CA LEU A 5 -19.27 9.80 -2.87
C LEU A 5 -19.52 8.30 -2.68
N PRO A 6 -18.51 7.44 -2.97
CA PRO A 6 -18.67 6.02 -2.74
C PRO A 6 -18.81 5.74 -1.24
N ASP A 7 -19.52 4.68 -0.93
CA ASP A 7 -19.59 4.16 0.42
C ASP A 7 -18.19 3.70 0.86
N ARG A 8 -17.96 3.67 2.17
CA ARG A 8 -16.69 3.17 2.71
C ARG A 8 -16.36 1.77 2.20
N ASN A 9 -17.39 0.94 2.04
CA ASN A 9 -17.22 -0.44 1.57
C ASN A 9 -16.82 -0.52 0.10
N ASP A 10 -17.03 0.56 -0.66
CA ASP A 10 -16.73 0.60 -2.09
C ASP A 10 -15.39 1.26 -2.38
N ILE A 11 -14.70 1.76 -1.36
CA ILE A 11 -13.44 2.45 -1.56
C ILE A 11 -12.35 1.44 -1.89
N ARG A 12 -11.66 1.69 -2.99
CA ARG A 12 -10.48 0.94 -3.43
C ARG A 12 -9.39 1.94 -3.73
N ILE A 13 -8.19 1.69 -3.25
CA ILE A 13 -7.09 2.64 -3.38
C ILE A 13 -5.94 1.98 -4.13
N ALA A 14 -5.33 2.73 -5.05
CA ALA A 14 -4.12 2.30 -5.73
C ALA A 14 -3.05 3.35 -5.51
N VAL A 15 -1.87 2.91 -5.10
CA VAL A 15 -0.71 3.77 -4.91
C VAL A 15 0.38 3.32 -5.88
N ILE A 16 0.82 4.21 -6.74
CA ILE A 16 1.84 3.94 -7.74
C ILE A 16 3.18 4.48 -7.26
N GLY A 17 4.16 3.58 -7.14
CA GLY A 17 5.47 3.95 -6.62
C GLY A 17 5.53 3.80 -5.09
N LEU A 18 6.31 2.82 -4.64
CA LEU A 18 6.38 2.48 -3.22
C LEU A 18 7.74 2.89 -2.62
N GLY A 19 8.13 4.14 -2.88
CA GLY A 19 9.31 4.73 -2.30
C GLY A 19 9.01 5.45 -0.99
N TYR A 20 9.77 6.51 -0.73
CA TYR A 20 9.72 7.25 0.54
C TYR A 20 8.35 7.84 0.87
N VAL A 21 7.60 8.22 -0.14
CA VAL A 21 6.26 8.83 0.05
C VAL A 21 5.17 7.80 -0.16
N GLY A 22 5.28 7.01 -1.23
CA GLY A 22 4.22 6.09 -1.62
C GLY A 22 4.00 4.96 -0.62
N LEU A 23 5.08 4.38 -0.08
CA LEU A 23 4.94 3.25 0.84
C LEU A 23 4.25 3.63 2.14
N PRO A 24 4.66 4.71 2.85
CA PRO A 24 3.93 5.10 4.06
C PRO A 24 2.47 5.42 3.79
N LEU A 25 2.17 6.03 2.64
CA LEU A 25 0.81 6.36 2.26
C LEU A 25 -0.01 5.09 2.00
N ALA A 26 0.54 4.15 1.22
CA ALA A 26 -0.12 2.87 0.94
C ALA A 26 -0.37 2.08 2.22
N ALA A 27 0.59 2.06 3.12
CA ALA A 27 0.45 1.36 4.39
C ALA A 27 -0.63 1.99 5.26
N ALA A 28 -0.71 3.32 5.30
CA ALA A 28 -1.73 4.02 6.08
C ALA A 28 -3.14 3.71 5.55
N PHE A 29 -3.33 3.76 4.23
CA PHE A 29 -4.61 3.38 3.64
C PHE A 29 -4.91 1.90 3.82
N GLY A 30 -3.90 1.04 3.72
CA GLY A 30 -4.06 -0.42 3.83
C GLY A 30 -4.48 -0.89 5.21
N ARG A 31 -4.44 -0.02 6.21
CA ARG A 31 -4.97 -0.35 7.53
C ARG A 31 -6.48 -0.38 7.56
N ARG A 32 -7.14 0.34 6.64
CA ARG A 32 -8.59 0.52 6.65
C ARG A 32 -9.28 0.12 5.36
N TYR A 33 -8.61 0.26 4.23
CA TYR A 33 -9.23 0.08 2.92
C TYR A 33 -8.45 -0.91 2.07
N PRO A 34 -9.12 -1.67 1.20
CA PRO A 34 -8.41 -2.45 0.19
C PRO A 34 -7.51 -1.52 -0.63
N THR A 35 -6.21 -1.77 -0.56
CA THR A 35 -5.21 -0.92 -1.17
C THR A 35 -4.24 -1.77 -1.98
N VAL A 36 -3.96 -1.37 -3.21
CA VAL A 36 -2.94 -2.00 -4.04
C VAL A 36 -1.77 -1.03 -4.16
N GLY A 37 -0.60 -1.46 -3.74
CA GLY A 37 0.64 -0.74 -3.95
C GLY A 37 1.38 -1.33 -5.14
N PHE A 38 1.68 -0.50 -6.13
CA PHE A 38 2.37 -0.92 -7.33
C PHE A 38 3.77 -0.32 -7.41
N ASP A 39 4.75 -1.14 -7.77
CA ASP A 39 6.10 -0.68 -8.09
C ASP A 39 6.69 -1.60 -9.16
N ILE A 40 7.42 -1.03 -10.10
CA ILE A 40 8.05 -1.82 -11.17
C ILE A 40 9.23 -2.66 -10.64
N ASP A 41 9.77 -2.33 -9.48
CA ASP A 41 10.86 -3.06 -8.87
C ASP A 41 10.34 -4.32 -8.18
N ALA A 42 10.47 -5.45 -8.85
CA ALA A 42 9.98 -6.73 -8.35
C ALA A 42 10.67 -7.16 -7.05
N THR A 43 11.94 -6.81 -6.89
CA THR A 43 12.69 -7.12 -5.65
C THR A 43 12.09 -6.35 -4.47
N ARG A 44 11.78 -5.09 -4.69
CA ARG A 44 11.11 -4.25 -3.70
C ARG A 44 9.78 -4.85 -3.29
N ILE A 45 8.99 -5.28 -4.27
CA ILE A 45 7.68 -5.89 -4.04
C ILE A 45 7.81 -7.16 -3.20
N GLU A 46 8.77 -8.01 -3.54
CA GLU A 46 8.96 -9.24 -2.78
C GLU A 46 9.34 -8.98 -1.33
N GLN A 47 10.20 -8.00 -1.09
CA GLN A 47 10.56 -7.60 0.26
C GLN A 47 9.35 -7.09 1.04
N LEU A 48 8.52 -6.28 0.40
CA LEU A 48 7.32 -5.74 1.05
C LEU A 48 6.29 -6.83 1.35
N ARG A 49 6.17 -7.84 0.50
CA ARG A 49 5.32 -9.01 0.77
C ARG A 49 5.78 -9.78 1.99
N ARG A 50 7.06 -9.68 2.34
CA ARG A 50 7.63 -10.26 3.56
C ARG A 50 7.64 -9.28 4.71
N HIS A 51 6.93 -8.16 4.58
CA HIS A 51 6.85 -7.10 5.57
C HIS A 51 8.22 -6.48 5.87
N HIS A 52 9.05 -6.35 4.83
CA HIS A 52 10.39 -5.80 4.97
C HIS A 52 10.54 -4.56 4.09
N ASP A 53 10.95 -3.45 4.69
CA ASP A 53 11.26 -2.22 3.97
C ASP A 53 12.75 -1.94 4.05
N HIS A 54 13.49 -2.23 2.98
CA HIS A 54 14.93 -2.04 2.95
C HIS A 54 15.36 -0.57 2.99
N THR A 55 14.44 0.36 2.74
CA THR A 55 14.72 1.79 2.88
C THR A 55 14.60 2.27 4.33
N LEU A 56 14.12 1.42 5.21
CA LEU A 56 13.92 1.70 6.63
C LEU A 56 12.95 2.85 6.91
N GLU A 57 12.04 3.13 5.97
CA GLU A 57 10.97 4.11 6.16
C GLU A 57 9.85 3.56 7.05
N MET A 58 9.73 2.24 7.10
CA MET A 58 8.71 1.58 7.89
C MET A 58 9.28 0.36 8.60
N TYR A 59 8.77 0.13 9.79
CA TYR A 59 9.09 -1.10 10.53
C TYR A 59 8.16 -2.23 10.11
N GLU A 60 8.63 -3.45 10.34
CA GLU A 60 7.87 -4.66 10.02
C GLU A 60 6.47 -4.64 10.64
N GLU A 61 6.36 -4.19 11.87
CA GLU A 61 5.09 -4.12 12.59
C GLU A 61 4.10 -3.20 11.89
N GLU A 62 4.57 -2.09 11.35
CA GLU A 62 3.72 -1.15 10.62
C GLU A 62 3.21 -1.78 9.33
N LEU A 63 4.07 -2.51 8.63
CA LEU A 63 3.67 -3.21 7.40
C LEU A 63 2.67 -4.32 7.72
N ARG A 64 2.88 -5.07 8.79
CA ARG A 64 1.95 -6.11 9.21
C ARG A 64 0.60 -5.56 9.61
N ALA A 65 0.54 -4.36 10.16
CA ALA A 65 -0.72 -3.72 10.53
C ALA A 65 -1.56 -3.32 9.32
N SER A 66 -0.93 -3.22 8.14
CA SER A 66 -1.60 -2.83 6.89
C SER A 66 -2.22 -4.06 6.22
N VAL A 67 -3.17 -4.68 6.89
CA VAL A 67 -3.72 -5.99 6.50
C VAL A 67 -4.47 -5.98 5.19
N HIS A 68 -4.92 -4.82 4.72
CA HIS A 68 -5.66 -4.69 3.46
C HIS A 68 -4.76 -4.24 2.31
N LEU A 69 -3.46 -4.11 2.55
CA LEU A 69 -2.50 -3.71 1.51
C LEU A 69 -2.01 -4.94 0.75
N GLN A 70 -2.06 -4.86 -0.57
CA GLN A 70 -1.42 -5.83 -1.46
C GLN A 70 -0.40 -5.09 -2.32
N CYS A 71 0.81 -5.61 -2.39
CA CYS A 71 1.87 -5.04 -3.20
C CYS A 71 2.10 -5.89 -4.43
N THR A 72 2.29 -5.24 -5.58
CA THR A 72 2.48 -5.95 -6.84
C THR A 72 3.37 -5.14 -7.79
N SER A 73 4.09 -5.85 -8.67
CA SER A 73 4.84 -5.26 -9.77
C SER A 73 4.12 -5.39 -11.10
N ASP A 74 2.91 -5.84 -11.08
CA ASP A 74 2.14 -6.21 -12.27
C ASP A 74 1.11 -5.16 -12.64
#